data_51b958c5682226113f5aa9b79b59bf10
#
_entry.id   51b958c5682226113f5aa9b79b59bf10
#
_cell.length_a   1.000
_cell.length_b   1.000
_cell.length_c   1.000
_cell.angle_alpha   90.00
_cell.angle_beta   90.00
_cell.angle_gamma   90.00
#
_symmetry.space_group_name_H-M   'P 1'
#
loop_
_entity.id
_entity.type
_entity.pdbx_description
1 polymer ?
#
loop_
_entity_poly.entity_id
_entity_poly.type
_entity_poly.pdbx_seq_one_letter_code
_entity_poly.pdbx_strand_id
1 'polypeptide(L)'
;GLAKEGAKIVIAEVDITNSENAKKKILDTGSEAIIVKTDVSKKDSINEMVEKTIQTFGKIDILINNAGIRHVKKLLDHSKQDWDDMISVNLTAPFLASQAVIPHMIKNGKGKIINFGSIASFMGRPDRVGYVAAKSGVLGLTRALSVDLTGKNINVNTICPGLISTPFNRKYAEDPKHGEAWG
;
A
#
# COMPACT_ATOMS: atom_id res chain seq x y z
N GLY A 1 0.54 -3.94 -15.77
CA GLY A 1 1.36 -2.77 -16.04
C GLY A 1 2.83 -3.10 -15.92
N LEU A 2 3.44 -2.94 -14.73
CA LEU A 2 4.91 -3.03 -14.53
C LEU A 2 5.54 -4.33 -15.06
N ALA A 3 4.88 -5.48 -14.91
CA ALA A 3 5.39 -6.74 -15.44
C ALA A 3 5.59 -6.72 -16.96
N LYS A 4 4.69 -6.05 -17.71
CA LYS A 4 4.81 -5.89 -19.17
C LYS A 4 6.00 -5.01 -19.57
N GLU A 5 6.50 -4.20 -18.64
CA GLU A 5 7.69 -3.36 -18.80
C GLU A 5 8.95 -4.04 -18.23
N GLY A 6 8.89 -5.36 -18.00
CA GLY A 6 10.04 -6.16 -17.57
C GLY A 6 10.35 -6.15 -16.07
N ALA A 7 9.46 -5.59 -15.23
CA ALA A 7 9.66 -5.63 -13.79
C ALA A 7 9.41 -7.04 -13.24
N LYS A 8 10.34 -7.57 -12.43
CA LYS A 8 10.13 -8.75 -11.60
C LYS A 8 9.25 -8.38 -10.41
N ILE A 9 8.24 -9.18 -10.09
CA ILE A 9 7.19 -8.81 -9.16
C ILE A 9 7.24 -9.65 -7.88
N VAL A 10 7.17 -8.99 -6.73
CA VAL A 10 6.87 -9.62 -5.45
C VAL A 10 5.44 -9.24 -5.08
N ILE A 11 4.58 -10.26 -4.92
CA ILE A 11 3.22 -10.11 -4.44
C ILE A 11 3.26 -10.38 -2.93
N ALA A 12 3.20 -9.30 -2.14
CA ALA A 12 3.13 -9.35 -0.69
C ALA A 12 1.66 -9.27 -0.26
N GLU A 13 1.11 -10.37 0.22
CA GLU A 13 -0.32 -10.49 0.50
C GLU A 13 -0.56 -11.41 1.71
N VAL A 14 -1.56 -11.08 2.52
CA VAL A 14 -1.98 -11.90 3.65
C VAL A 14 -2.80 -13.12 3.18
N ASP A 15 -3.65 -12.94 2.18
CA ASP A 15 -4.41 -14.00 1.51
C ASP A 15 -3.71 -14.45 0.22
N ILE A 16 -2.93 -15.52 0.34
CA ILE A 16 -2.17 -16.08 -0.78
C ILE A 16 -3.05 -16.72 -1.86
N THR A 17 -4.28 -17.11 -1.55
CA THR A 17 -5.17 -17.81 -2.50
C THR A 17 -5.47 -16.93 -3.72
N ASN A 18 -5.78 -15.66 -3.49
CA ASN A 18 -6.00 -14.70 -4.58
C ASN A 18 -4.70 -14.32 -5.31
N SER A 19 -3.56 -14.49 -4.67
CA SER A 19 -2.25 -14.12 -5.22
C SER A 19 -1.80 -15.04 -6.35
N GLU A 20 -2.19 -16.31 -6.36
CA GLU A 20 -1.83 -17.27 -7.41
C GLU A 20 -2.39 -16.85 -8.78
N ASN A 21 -3.62 -16.36 -8.84
CA ASN A 21 -4.19 -15.83 -10.08
C ASN A 21 -3.44 -14.60 -10.58
N ALA A 22 -3.03 -13.72 -9.68
CA ALA A 22 -2.24 -12.54 -10.03
C ALA A 22 -0.84 -12.95 -10.52
N LYS A 23 -0.19 -13.91 -9.86
CA LYS A 23 1.10 -14.46 -10.26
C LYS A 23 1.03 -15.07 -11.65
N LYS A 24 0.03 -15.91 -11.94
CA LYS A 24 -0.18 -16.50 -13.27
C LYS A 24 -0.25 -15.43 -14.35
N LYS A 25 -1.07 -14.39 -14.15
CA LYS A 25 -1.18 -13.26 -15.10
C LYS A 25 0.13 -12.51 -15.31
N ILE A 26 1.02 -12.48 -14.33
CA ILE A 26 2.34 -11.87 -14.45
C ILE A 26 3.26 -12.78 -15.28
N LEU A 27 3.30 -14.08 -14.96
CA LEU A 27 4.08 -15.05 -15.70
C LEU A 27 3.68 -15.11 -17.19
N ASP A 28 2.40 -14.98 -17.50
CA ASP A 28 1.86 -14.91 -18.87
C ASP A 28 2.41 -13.70 -19.66
N THR A 29 2.97 -12.69 -18.99
CA THR A 29 3.65 -11.56 -19.66
C THR A 29 5.13 -11.84 -19.98
N GLY A 30 5.65 -13.00 -19.60
CA GLY A 30 7.07 -13.33 -19.71
C GLY A 30 7.93 -12.79 -18.56
N SER A 31 7.32 -12.15 -17.54
CA SER A 31 8.04 -11.66 -16.36
C SER A 31 8.10 -12.71 -15.25
N GLU A 32 8.95 -12.46 -14.23
CA GLU A 32 9.09 -13.31 -13.04
C GLU A 32 8.21 -12.77 -11.89
N ALA A 33 7.64 -13.68 -11.10
CA ALA A 33 6.87 -13.32 -9.91
C ALA A 33 7.04 -14.34 -8.79
N ILE A 34 7.14 -13.84 -7.56
CA ILE A 34 7.01 -14.64 -6.33
C ILE A 34 5.87 -14.10 -5.47
N ILE A 35 5.31 -14.99 -4.65
CA ILE A 35 4.34 -14.64 -3.62
C ILE A 35 5.05 -14.77 -2.27
N VAL A 36 4.89 -13.76 -1.43
CA VAL A 36 5.35 -13.78 -0.04
C VAL A 36 4.16 -13.49 0.86
N LYS A 37 3.78 -14.44 1.71
CA LYS A 37 2.74 -14.22 2.70
C LYS A 37 3.19 -13.11 3.65
N THR A 38 2.48 -11.99 3.66
CA THR A 38 2.89 -10.80 4.39
C THR A 38 1.70 -10.16 5.09
N ASP A 39 1.76 -10.09 6.40
CA ASP A 39 0.89 -9.25 7.22
C ASP A 39 1.61 -7.92 7.46
N VAL A 40 1.20 -6.89 6.73
CA VAL A 40 1.84 -5.57 6.81
C VAL A 40 1.66 -4.86 8.15
N SER A 41 0.74 -5.32 9.00
CA SER A 41 0.60 -4.81 10.37
C SER A 41 1.75 -5.27 11.28
N LYS A 42 2.57 -6.23 10.85
CA LYS A 42 3.66 -6.85 11.60
C LYS A 42 5.01 -6.53 10.99
N LYS A 43 5.87 -5.86 11.76
CA LYS A 43 7.21 -5.49 11.33
C LYS A 43 8.05 -6.68 10.85
N ASP A 44 8.00 -7.80 11.58
CA ASP A 44 8.79 -8.98 11.23
C ASP A 44 8.35 -9.57 9.89
N SER A 45 7.04 -9.59 9.62
CA SER A 45 6.51 -10.05 8.33
C SER A 45 6.95 -9.15 7.16
N ILE A 46 7.06 -7.84 7.39
CA ILE A 46 7.61 -6.90 6.41
C ILE A 46 9.10 -7.19 6.16
N ASN A 47 9.88 -7.41 7.23
CA ASN A 47 11.30 -7.72 7.11
C ASN A 47 11.52 -9.03 6.34
N GLU A 48 10.78 -10.09 6.64
CA GLU A 48 10.81 -11.36 5.89
C GLU A 48 10.50 -11.18 4.41
N MET A 49 9.51 -10.34 4.07
CA MET A 49 9.19 -9.99 2.69
C MET A 49 10.39 -9.33 1.98
N VAL A 50 11.03 -8.36 2.64
CA VAL A 50 12.20 -7.67 2.09
C VAL A 50 13.37 -8.64 1.90
N GLU A 51 13.69 -9.44 2.91
CA GLU A 51 14.76 -10.44 2.84
C GLU A 51 14.52 -11.45 1.70
N LYS A 52 13.30 -11.96 1.58
CA LYS A 52 12.94 -12.89 0.51
C LYS A 52 13.06 -12.26 -0.88
N THR A 53 12.70 -10.98 -0.98
CA THR A 53 12.85 -10.21 -2.23
C THR A 53 14.33 -10.08 -2.61
N ILE A 54 15.19 -9.71 -1.66
CA ILE A 54 16.63 -9.58 -1.88
C ILE A 54 17.26 -10.93 -2.20
N GLN A 55 16.91 -12.00 -1.50
CA GLN A 55 17.41 -13.36 -1.78
C GLN A 55 17.05 -13.84 -3.19
N THR A 56 15.83 -13.49 -3.67
CA THR A 56 15.34 -13.98 -4.96
C THR A 56 15.82 -13.12 -6.14
N PHE A 57 15.78 -11.80 -5.99
CA PHE A 57 16.00 -10.86 -7.10
C PHE A 57 17.24 -9.97 -6.94
N GLY A 58 17.92 -10.03 -5.79
CA GLY A 58 19.17 -9.32 -5.51
C GLY A 58 18.99 -7.83 -5.17
N LYS A 59 17.84 -7.22 -5.48
CA LYS A 59 17.59 -5.79 -5.29
C LYS A 59 16.10 -5.46 -5.17
N ILE A 60 15.83 -4.23 -4.71
CA ILE A 60 14.50 -3.62 -4.73
C ILE A 60 14.62 -2.26 -5.42
N ASP A 61 13.98 -2.09 -6.56
CA ASP A 61 13.95 -0.82 -7.29
C ASP A 61 12.68 -0.01 -6.98
N ILE A 62 11.54 -0.70 -6.71
CA ILE A 62 10.24 -0.08 -6.52
C ILE A 62 9.53 -0.71 -5.31
N LEU A 63 9.05 0.12 -4.40
CA LEU A 63 8.11 -0.25 -3.35
C LEU A 63 6.74 0.37 -3.64
N ILE A 64 5.68 -0.44 -3.59
CA ILE A 64 4.31 0.04 -3.72
C ILE A 64 3.53 -0.31 -2.45
N ASN A 65 3.26 0.68 -1.62
CA ASN A 65 2.46 0.56 -0.40
C ASN A 65 0.97 0.67 -0.74
N ASN A 66 0.40 -0.42 -1.23
CA ASN A 66 -1.00 -0.49 -1.67
C ASN A 66 -1.94 -1.14 -0.64
N ALA A 67 -1.43 -1.97 0.25
CA ALA A 67 -2.25 -2.62 1.29
C ALA A 67 -3.06 -1.60 2.07
N GLY A 68 -4.31 -1.92 2.35
CA GLY A 68 -5.19 -1.00 3.07
C GLY A 68 -6.50 -1.66 3.48
N ILE A 69 -7.03 -1.20 4.60
CA ILE A 69 -8.33 -1.60 5.14
C ILE A 69 -9.20 -0.37 5.38
N ARG A 70 -10.50 -0.58 5.52
CA ARG A 70 -11.44 0.49 5.83
C ARG A 70 -12.59 -0.02 6.69
N HIS A 71 -12.75 0.60 7.86
CA HIS A 71 -13.96 0.47 8.66
C HIS A 71 -14.89 1.66 8.37
N VAL A 72 -16.17 1.38 8.19
CA VAL A 72 -17.22 2.38 8.01
C VAL A 72 -18.17 2.24 9.18
N LYS A 73 -18.05 3.13 10.16
CA LYS A 73 -18.82 3.15 11.41
C LYS A 73 -19.03 4.59 11.83
N LYS A 74 -20.15 4.89 12.51
CA LYS A 74 -20.35 6.20 13.14
C LYS A 74 -19.25 6.46 14.17
N LEU A 75 -18.91 7.72 14.39
CA LEU A 75 -17.81 8.09 15.30
C LEU A 75 -17.92 7.43 16.67
N LEU A 76 -19.11 7.43 17.26
CA LEU A 76 -19.33 6.88 18.60
C LEU A 76 -19.30 5.35 18.68
N ASP A 77 -19.39 4.68 17.53
CA ASP A 77 -19.34 3.21 17.42
C ASP A 77 -17.93 2.69 17.10
N HIS A 78 -16.95 3.58 16.88
CA HIS A 78 -15.56 3.19 16.68
C HIS A 78 -14.92 2.74 17.99
N SER A 79 -14.42 1.52 18.02
CA SER A 79 -13.58 1.05 19.10
C SER A 79 -12.13 1.56 18.94
N LYS A 80 -11.36 1.52 20.04
CA LYS A 80 -9.91 1.76 19.97
C LYS A 80 -9.22 0.80 19.01
N GLN A 81 -9.67 -0.46 18.93
CA GLN A 81 -9.14 -1.46 18.01
C GLN A 81 -9.39 -1.09 16.55
N ASP A 82 -10.61 -0.61 16.21
CA ASP A 82 -10.89 -0.13 14.85
C ASP A 82 -9.93 1.00 14.43
N TRP A 83 -9.63 1.90 15.37
CA TRP A 83 -8.66 2.97 15.15
C TRP A 83 -7.25 2.41 14.94
N ASP A 84 -6.78 1.54 15.84
CA ASP A 84 -5.44 0.97 15.80
C ASP A 84 -5.21 0.18 14.51
N ASP A 85 -6.18 -0.61 14.08
CA ASP A 85 -6.12 -1.36 12.82
C ASP A 85 -5.97 -0.40 11.62
N MET A 86 -6.76 0.69 11.59
CA MET A 86 -6.67 1.69 10.52
C MET A 86 -5.29 2.32 10.45
N ILE A 87 -4.75 2.75 11.59
CA ILE A 87 -3.42 3.39 11.65
C ILE A 87 -2.33 2.36 11.33
N SER A 88 -2.42 1.16 11.90
CA SER A 88 -1.42 0.10 11.70
C SER A 88 -1.25 -0.25 10.23
N VAL A 89 -2.34 -0.57 9.54
CA VAL A 89 -2.28 -1.05 8.15
C VAL A 89 -2.12 0.10 7.15
N ASN A 90 -2.85 1.23 7.32
CA ASN A 90 -2.86 2.27 6.30
C ASN A 90 -1.76 3.32 6.45
N LEU A 91 -1.11 3.45 7.62
CA LEU A 91 -0.08 4.47 7.88
C LEU A 91 1.22 3.89 8.42
N THR A 92 1.15 3.09 9.50
CA THR A 92 2.38 2.52 10.10
C THR A 92 3.05 1.54 9.15
N ALA A 93 2.30 0.69 8.46
CA ALA A 93 2.84 -0.27 7.50
C ALA A 93 3.62 0.40 6.34
N PRO A 94 3.12 1.44 5.65
CA PRO A 94 3.90 2.20 4.68
C PRO A 94 5.20 2.78 5.23
N PHE A 95 5.21 3.25 6.48
CA PHE A 95 6.42 3.73 7.15
C PHE A 95 7.42 2.58 7.35
N LEU A 96 6.99 1.46 7.94
CA LEU A 96 7.85 0.31 8.22
C LEU A 96 8.41 -0.33 6.94
N ALA A 97 7.57 -0.50 5.91
CA ALA A 97 8.02 -1.02 4.64
C ALA A 97 9.03 -0.09 3.96
N SER A 98 8.80 1.22 4.00
CA SER A 98 9.75 2.20 3.47
C SER A 98 11.07 2.13 4.25
N GLN A 99 11.02 2.09 5.60
CA GLN A 99 12.22 1.95 6.44
C GLN A 99 13.02 0.70 6.11
N ALA A 100 12.35 -0.42 5.82
CA ALA A 100 13.00 -1.70 5.51
C ALA A 100 13.67 -1.71 4.13
N VAL A 101 13.08 -1.05 3.11
CA VAL A 101 13.64 -1.08 1.73
C VAL A 101 14.67 0.02 1.46
N ILE A 102 14.59 1.17 2.14
CA ILE A 102 15.45 2.33 1.89
C ILE A 102 16.96 1.99 1.94
N PRO A 103 17.49 1.22 2.90
CA PRO A 103 18.90 0.84 2.93
C PRO A 103 19.35 0.12 1.66
N HIS A 104 18.50 -0.77 1.12
CA HIS A 104 18.78 -1.50 -0.12
C HIS A 104 18.72 -0.57 -1.34
N MET A 105 17.78 0.35 -1.40
CA MET A 105 17.70 1.35 -2.46
C MET A 105 18.89 2.30 -2.46
N ILE A 106 19.37 2.74 -1.28
CA ILE A 106 20.57 3.57 -1.13
C ILE A 106 21.79 2.80 -1.66
N LYS A 107 21.95 1.52 -1.26
CA LYS A 107 23.04 0.66 -1.74
C LYS A 107 23.00 0.49 -3.27
N ASN A 108 21.81 0.43 -3.86
CA ASN A 108 21.62 0.33 -5.31
C ASN A 108 21.74 1.67 -6.05
N GLY A 109 21.88 2.79 -5.33
CA GLY A 109 22.00 4.15 -5.88
C GLY A 109 20.72 4.72 -6.48
N LYS A 110 19.58 4.05 -6.34
CA LYS A 110 18.26 4.52 -6.83
C LYS A 110 17.10 3.78 -6.19
N GLY A 111 15.91 4.40 -6.20
CA GLY A 111 14.68 3.77 -5.75
C GLY A 111 13.43 4.60 -6.07
N LYS A 112 12.28 3.93 -6.04
CA LYS A 112 10.96 4.57 -6.15
C LYS A 112 10.05 4.01 -5.07
N ILE A 113 9.42 4.88 -4.29
CA ILE A 113 8.41 4.51 -3.31
C ILE A 113 7.09 5.18 -3.72
N ILE A 114 6.05 4.38 -3.84
CA ILE A 114 4.70 4.83 -4.19
C ILE A 114 3.78 4.46 -3.05
N ASN A 115 3.23 5.46 -2.39
CA ASN A 115 2.23 5.31 -1.34
C ASN A 115 0.82 5.51 -1.93
N PHE A 116 -0.15 4.75 -1.44
CA PHE A 116 -1.55 4.95 -1.80
C PHE A 116 -2.27 5.73 -0.70
N GLY A 117 -2.50 7.01 -0.98
CA GLY A 117 -3.45 7.86 -0.28
C GLY A 117 -4.89 7.58 -0.74
N SER A 118 -5.70 8.60 -0.77
CA SER A 118 -7.09 8.60 -1.22
C SER A 118 -7.53 10.05 -1.46
N ILE A 119 -8.64 10.27 -2.15
CA ILE A 119 -9.33 11.57 -2.07
C ILE A 119 -9.66 11.94 -0.62
N ALA A 120 -9.89 10.94 0.24
CA ALA A 120 -10.06 11.13 1.68
C ALA A 120 -8.83 11.70 2.40
N SER A 121 -7.67 11.77 1.74
CA SER A 121 -6.48 12.46 2.25
C SER A 121 -6.63 14.00 2.25
N PHE A 122 -7.58 14.53 1.48
CA PHE A 122 -7.80 15.97 1.30
C PHE A 122 -9.15 16.44 1.83
N MET A 123 -10.06 15.52 2.15
CA MET A 123 -11.40 15.85 2.59
C MET A 123 -11.94 14.87 3.62
N GLY A 124 -12.82 15.33 4.50
CA GLY A 124 -13.57 14.45 5.40
C GLY A 124 -14.55 13.56 4.65
N ARG A 125 -14.81 12.39 5.22
CA ARG A 125 -15.83 11.47 4.74
C ARG A 125 -16.63 10.94 5.94
N PRO A 126 -17.96 10.92 5.86
CA PRO A 126 -18.78 10.38 6.94
C PRO A 126 -18.36 8.95 7.32
N ASP A 127 -18.44 8.63 8.59
CA ASP A 127 -18.26 7.28 9.14
C ASP A 127 -16.89 6.63 8.85
N ARG A 128 -15.84 7.44 8.60
CA ARG A 128 -14.49 6.95 8.20
C ARG A 128 -13.35 7.67 8.92
N VAL A 129 -13.56 8.03 10.20
CA VAL A 129 -12.60 8.87 10.94
C VAL A 129 -11.17 8.31 10.93
N GLY A 130 -10.98 7.02 11.24
CA GLY A 130 -9.65 6.38 11.25
C GLY A 130 -9.04 6.28 9.85
N TYR A 131 -9.86 5.99 8.84
CA TYR A 131 -9.40 5.93 7.45
C TYR A 131 -8.94 7.29 6.93
N VAL A 132 -9.73 8.34 7.16
CA VAL A 132 -9.39 9.72 6.78
C VAL A 132 -8.09 10.14 7.47
N ALA A 133 -7.97 9.92 8.78
CA ALA A 133 -6.77 10.25 9.54
C ALA A 133 -5.52 9.53 8.98
N ALA A 134 -5.61 8.21 8.77
CA ALA A 134 -4.50 7.42 8.24
C ALA A 134 -4.10 7.87 6.81
N LYS A 135 -5.08 8.04 5.90
CA LYS A 135 -4.80 8.44 4.51
C LYS A 135 -4.29 9.88 4.40
N SER A 136 -4.70 10.79 5.29
CA SER A 136 -4.10 12.12 5.41
C SER A 136 -2.66 12.04 5.94
N GLY A 137 -2.41 11.17 6.91
CA GLY A 137 -1.06 10.90 7.43
C GLY A 137 -0.09 10.39 6.37
N VAL A 138 -0.56 9.60 5.39
CA VAL A 138 0.27 9.12 4.26
C VAL A 138 0.86 10.27 3.45
N LEU A 139 0.13 11.38 3.27
CA LEU A 139 0.67 12.57 2.58
C LEU A 139 1.82 13.18 3.39
N GLY A 140 1.64 13.30 4.72
CA GLY A 140 2.69 13.78 5.63
C GLY A 140 3.92 12.89 5.58
N LEU A 141 3.73 11.57 5.71
CA LEU A 141 4.79 10.57 5.60
C LEU A 141 5.55 10.70 4.26
N THR A 142 4.83 10.81 3.14
CA THR A 142 5.45 10.93 1.82
C THR A 142 6.31 12.19 1.71
N ARG A 143 5.82 13.33 2.20
CA ARG A 143 6.58 14.59 2.21
C ARG A 143 7.84 14.48 3.05
N ALA A 144 7.75 13.92 4.27
CA ALA A 144 8.89 13.73 5.17
C ALA A 144 9.95 12.82 4.53
N LEU A 145 9.56 11.64 4.05
CA LEU A 145 10.49 10.72 3.38
C LEU A 145 11.13 11.34 2.13
N SER A 146 10.38 12.13 1.36
CA SER A 146 10.91 12.82 0.17
C SER A 146 12.04 13.80 0.52
N VAL A 147 11.90 14.52 1.64
CA VAL A 147 12.92 15.45 2.13
C VAL A 147 14.13 14.69 2.69
N ASP A 148 13.92 13.67 3.53
CA ASP A 148 14.98 12.87 4.14
C ASP A 148 15.84 12.14 3.11
N LEU A 149 15.27 11.83 1.94
CA LEU A 149 15.94 11.10 0.85
C LEU A 149 16.51 12.04 -0.23
N THR A 150 16.52 13.35 0.01
CA THR A 150 17.14 14.31 -0.91
C THR A 150 18.59 13.94 -1.18
N GLY A 151 19.00 13.94 -2.45
CA GLY A 151 20.34 13.55 -2.89
C GLY A 151 20.63 12.04 -2.92
N LYS A 152 19.66 11.17 -2.54
CA LYS A 152 19.83 9.70 -2.57
C LYS A 152 19.32 9.05 -3.87
N ASN A 153 18.82 9.82 -4.83
CA ASN A 153 18.19 9.31 -6.06
C ASN A 153 17.02 8.35 -5.77
N ILE A 154 16.27 8.62 -4.69
CA ILE A 154 15.07 7.88 -4.32
C ILE A 154 13.89 8.85 -4.37
N ASN A 155 12.89 8.56 -5.19
CA ASN A 155 11.67 9.36 -5.27
C ASN A 155 10.56 8.73 -4.43
N VAL A 156 9.88 9.55 -3.65
CA VAL A 156 8.71 9.12 -2.87
C VAL A 156 7.50 9.92 -3.32
N ASN A 157 6.47 9.24 -3.75
CA ASN A 157 5.24 9.85 -4.27
C ASN A 157 4.00 9.20 -3.68
N THR A 158 2.88 9.93 -3.68
CA THR A 158 1.57 9.41 -3.29
C THR A 158 0.62 9.48 -4.47
N ILE A 159 -0.09 8.38 -4.73
CA ILE A 159 -1.25 8.35 -5.62
C ILE A 159 -2.50 8.44 -4.74
N CYS A 160 -3.39 9.36 -5.03
CA CYS A 160 -4.64 9.58 -4.29
C CYS A 160 -5.85 9.26 -5.18
N PRO A 161 -6.22 7.99 -5.33
CA PRO A 161 -7.33 7.61 -6.19
C PRO A 161 -8.67 8.15 -5.67
N GLY A 162 -9.55 8.44 -6.61
CA GLY A 162 -10.98 8.60 -6.36
C GLY A 162 -11.68 7.25 -6.17
N LEU A 163 -12.92 7.16 -6.58
CA LEU A 163 -13.67 5.91 -6.57
C LEU A 163 -13.23 5.05 -7.77
N ILE A 164 -12.60 3.93 -7.48
CA ILE A 164 -12.21 2.93 -8.49
C ILE A 164 -13.07 1.69 -8.29
N SER A 165 -13.65 1.16 -9.37
CA SER A 165 -14.41 -0.09 -9.35
C SER A 165 -13.48 -1.27 -9.06
N THR A 166 -13.46 -1.72 -7.82
CA THR A 166 -12.63 -2.82 -7.31
C THR A 166 -13.44 -3.64 -6.31
N PRO A 167 -13.02 -4.88 -5.99
CA PRO A 167 -13.65 -5.66 -4.91
C PRO A 167 -13.71 -4.90 -3.57
N PHE A 168 -12.72 -4.06 -3.27
CA PHE A 168 -12.69 -3.21 -2.08
C PHE A 168 -13.84 -2.20 -2.01
N ASN A 169 -14.34 -1.72 -3.16
CA ASN A 169 -15.38 -0.72 -3.27
C ASN A 169 -16.74 -1.27 -3.70
N ARG A 170 -16.82 -2.51 -4.20
CA ARG A 170 -18.01 -3.06 -4.84
C ARG A 170 -19.28 -2.91 -4.00
N LYS A 171 -19.24 -3.33 -2.73
CA LYS A 171 -20.42 -3.24 -1.84
C LYS A 171 -20.90 -1.80 -1.59
N TYR A 172 -20.08 -0.79 -1.85
CA TYR A 172 -20.44 0.62 -1.72
C TYR A 172 -20.87 1.23 -3.06
N ALA A 173 -20.34 0.72 -4.18
CA ALA A 173 -20.75 1.14 -5.52
C ALA A 173 -22.14 0.58 -5.88
N GLU A 174 -22.49 -0.58 -5.33
CA GLU A 174 -23.75 -1.27 -5.58
C GLU A 174 -24.88 -0.86 -4.60
N ASP A 175 -24.57 -0.10 -3.54
CA ASP A 175 -25.55 0.41 -2.57
C ASP A 175 -26.15 1.74 -3.08
N PRO A 176 -27.45 1.79 -3.42
CA PRO A 176 -28.12 3.00 -3.93
C PRO A 176 -27.98 4.21 -2.98
N LYS A 177 -27.97 3.96 -1.67
CA LYS A 177 -27.80 5.02 -0.64
C LYS A 177 -26.40 5.64 -0.64
N HIS A 178 -25.42 4.94 -1.16
CA HIS A 178 -24.04 5.42 -1.26
C HIS A 178 -23.71 5.94 -2.66
N GLY A 179 -24.41 5.50 -3.70
CA GLY A 179 -24.24 5.95 -5.09
C GLY A 179 -24.53 7.45 -5.25
N GLU A 180 -25.58 7.95 -4.64
CA GLU A 180 -25.97 9.38 -4.67
C GLU A 180 -24.95 10.30 -3.97
N ALA A 181 -24.19 9.79 -3.00
CA ALA A 181 -23.15 10.56 -2.29
C ALA A 181 -21.83 10.71 -3.10
N TRP A 182 -21.78 10.17 -4.33
CA TRP A 182 -20.58 10.14 -5.18
C TRP A 182 -20.75 10.84 -6.52
N GLY A 183 -21.99 11.33 -6.81
CA GLY A 183 -22.33 12.12 -7.99
C GLY A 183 -21.88 13.58 -7.92
#